data_42d6a2f08862eb6c34918a62f6e5b8d2
#
_entry.id   42d6a2f08862eb6c34918a62f6e5b8d2
#
_cell.length_a   1.000
_cell.length_b   1.000
_cell.length_c   1.000
_cell.angle_alpha   90.00
_cell.angle_beta   90.00
_cell.angle_gamma   90.00
#
_symmetry.space_group_name_H-M   'P 1'
#
loop_
_entity.id
_entity.type
_entity.pdbx_description
1 polymer ?
#
loop_
_entity_poly.entity_id
_entity_poly.type
_entity_poly.pdbx_seq_one_letter_code
_entity_poly.pdbx_strand_id
1 'polypeptide(L)'
;MEDIWFATNSNNYRFNLDAVKIRKKVIAPYHVDGKPKDWAETENGNYRDTCPSNFWDDITIPFWSMAENTAHPTQKSEKLIAKIMLASSSKGDVVFDPFLGSGTTSVVAKKLNRHYIGIEIEAQYPGAVKRQH
;
A
#
# COMPACT_ATOMS: atom_id res chain seq x y z
N MET A 1 -13.55 8.82 8.27
CA MET A 1 -13.32 8.03 7.05
C MET A 1 -12.55 8.91 6.08
N GLU A 2 -11.52 8.38 5.43
CA GLU A 2 -10.73 9.12 4.43
C GLU A 2 -10.93 8.46 3.07
N ASP A 3 -11.09 9.25 2.03
CA ASP A 3 -11.25 8.78 0.66
C ASP A 3 -9.92 8.89 -0.09
N ILE A 4 -9.61 7.87 -0.91
CA ILE A 4 -8.41 7.83 -1.75
C ILE A 4 -8.87 7.85 -3.20
N TRP A 5 -8.40 8.86 -3.95
CA TRP A 5 -8.69 9.00 -5.36
C TRP A 5 -7.51 8.54 -6.20
N PHE A 6 -7.78 7.70 -7.19
CA PHE A 6 -6.80 7.30 -8.20
C PHE A 6 -7.08 8.06 -9.50
N ALA A 7 -6.11 8.85 -9.93
CA ALA A 7 -6.21 9.64 -11.16
C ALA A 7 -4.99 9.40 -12.05
N THR A 8 -5.17 9.50 -13.36
CA THR A 8 -4.12 9.29 -14.36
C THR A 8 -4.14 10.36 -15.43
N ASN A 9 -2.98 10.66 -16.03
CA ASN A 9 -2.87 11.62 -17.14
C ASN A 9 -3.36 11.07 -18.47
N SER A 10 -3.50 9.75 -18.60
CA SER A 10 -3.91 9.10 -19.83
C SER A 10 -4.51 7.74 -19.56
N ASN A 11 -5.08 7.12 -20.58
CA ASN A 11 -5.58 5.73 -20.49
C ASN A 11 -4.44 4.69 -20.45
N ASN A 12 -3.21 5.09 -20.71
CA ASN A 12 -2.03 4.22 -20.58
C ASN A 12 -1.41 4.42 -19.20
N TYR A 13 -1.99 3.77 -18.20
CA TYR A 13 -1.53 3.78 -16.82
C TYR A 13 -1.25 2.37 -16.30
N ARG A 14 -0.45 2.29 -15.27
CA ARG A 14 -0.18 1.04 -14.57
C ARG A 14 -1.05 0.95 -13.31
N PHE A 15 -1.75 -0.18 -13.19
CA PHE A 15 -2.38 -0.57 -11.95
C PHE A 15 -2.13 -2.05 -11.68
N ASN A 16 -1.31 -2.34 -10.68
CA ASN A 16 -0.89 -3.69 -10.34
C ASN A 16 -1.86 -4.32 -9.34
N LEU A 17 -2.97 -4.84 -9.84
CA LEU A 17 -4.03 -5.43 -9.03
C LEU A 17 -3.53 -6.63 -8.20
N ASP A 18 -2.64 -7.45 -8.76
CA ASP A 18 -2.14 -8.65 -8.09
C ASP A 18 -1.34 -8.32 -6.82
N ALA A 19 -0.67 -7.18 -6.79
CA ALA A 19 0.10 -6.74 -5.62
C ALA A 19 -0.76 -6.33 -4.42
N VAL A 20 -2.06 -6.14 -4.61
CA VAL A 20 -3.00 -5.71 -3.56
C VAL A 20 -4.09 -6.74 -3.28
N LYS A 21 -4.08 -7.88 -3.95
CA LYS A 21 -5.00 -8.99 -3.66
C LYS A 21 -4.86 -9.45 -2.21
N ILE A 22 -5.97 -9.87 -1.64
CA ILE A 22 -6.09 -10.39 -0.28
C ILE A 22 -6.37 -11.88 -0.33
N ARG A 23 -5.56 -12.66 0.39
CA ARG A 23 -5.80 -14.10 0.55
C ARG A 23 -6.92 -14.35 1.53
N LYS A 24 -7.98 -15.03 1.09
CA LYS A 24 -9.13 -15.39 1.91
C LYS A 24 -9.31 -16.90 1.94
N LYS A 25 -9.68 -17.42 3.13
CA LYS A 25 -10.05 -18.83 3.27
C LYS A 25 -11.36 -19.09 2.54
N VAL A 26 -11.42 -20.19 1.80
CA VAL A 26 -12.62 -20.63 1.10
C VAL A 26 -13.49 -21.44 2.06
N ILE A 27 -14.69 -20.95 2.36
CA ILE A 27 -15.65 -21.60 3.26
C ILE A 27 -16.52 -22.61 2.49
N ALA A 28 -16.91 -22.23 1.26
CA ALA A 28 -17.74 -23.07 0.38
C ALA A 28 -16.99 -23.28 -0.95
N PRO A 29 -16.19 -24.35 -1.08
CA PRO A 29 -15.41 -24.60 -2.28
C PRO A 29 -16.33 -24.94 -3.46
N TYR A 30 -16.22 -24.16 -4.54
CA TYR A 30 -16.95 -24.40 -5.77
C TYR A 30 -16.01 -25.01 -6.82
N HIS A 31 -16.48 -26.07 -7.49
CA HIS A 31 -15.74 -26.77 -8.55
C HIS A 31 -16.45 -26.59 -9.89
N VAL A 32 -15.67 -26.48 -10.94
CA VAL A 32 -16.13 -26.56 -12.33
C VAL A 32 -15.36 -27.70 -12.99
N ASP A 33 -16.05 -28.65 -13.57
CA ASP A 33 -15.49 -29.85 -14.22
C ASP A 33 -14.50 -30.61 -13.31
N GLY A 34 -14.85 -30.73 -12.02
CA GLY A 34 -14.04 -31.42 -11.01
C GLY A 34 -12.79 -30.70 -10.55
N LYS A 35 -12.56 -29.46 -11.01
CA LYS A 35 -11.40 -28.65 -10.61
C LYS A 35 -11.84 -27.45 -9.77
N PRO A 36 -10.99 -27.01 -8.80
CA PRO A 36 -11.24 -25.79 -8.05
C PRO A 36 -11.42 -24.59 -8.98
N LYS A 37 -12.51 -23.83 -8.79
CA LYS A 37 -12.72 -22.56 -9.48
C LYS A 37 -12.24 -21.41 -8.60
N ASP A 38 -11.25 -20.66 -9.07
CA ASP A 38 -10.74 -19.44 -8.43
C ASP A 38 -10.19 -19.64 -7.00
N TRP A 39 -9.75 -20.86 -6.63
CA TRP A 39 -9.14 -21.16 -5.35
C TRP A 39 -8.12 -22.30 -5.48
N ALA A 40 -7.24 -22.42 -4.50
CA ALA A 40 -6.21 -23.44 -4.45
C ALA A 40 -6.31 -24.26 -3.15
N GLU A 41 -6.05 -25.55 -3.25
CA GLU A 41 -5.85 -26.43 -2.11
C GLU A 41 -4.42 -26.28 -1.59
N THR A 42 -4.30 -26.18 -0.26
CA THR A 42 -3.01 -26.12 0.41
C THR A 42 -3.04 -27.01 1.64
N GLU A 43 -1.88 -27.35 2.18
CA GLU A 43 -1.76 -28.13 3.43
C GLU A 43 -2.52 -27.49 4.61
N ASN A 44 -2.67 -26.16 4.59
CA ASN A 44 -3.35 -25.39 5.65
C ASN A 44 -4.80 -25.03 5.32
N GLY A 45 -5.38 -25.64 4.28
CA GLY A 45 -6.76 -25.41 3.85
C GLY A 45 -6.86 -24.79 2.47
N ASN A 46 -8.07 -24.43 2.10
CA ASN A 46 -8.41 -23.91 0.78
C ASN A 46 -8.45 -22.39 0.80
N TYR A 47 -7.74 -21.74 -0.12
CA TYR A 47 -7.61 -20.30 -0.19
C TYR A 47 -7.82 -19.77 -1.60
N ARG A 48 -8.29 -18.54 -1.69
CA ARG A 48 -8.33 -17.77 -2.93
C ARG A 48 -7.79 -16.35 -2.71
N ASP A 49 -7.18 -15.80 -3.74
CA ASP A 49 -6.74 -14.43 -3.77
C ASP A 49 -7.83 -13.57 -4.45
N THR A 50 -8.40 -12.64 -3.70
CA THR A 50 -9.50 -11.78 -4.15
C THR A 50 -9.08 -10.32 -4.18
N CYS A 51 -9.69 -9.54 -5.06
CA CYS A 51 -9.55 -8.09 -4.98
C CYS A 51 -10.02 -7.57 -3.62
N PRO A 52 -9.33 -6.61 -3.03
CA PRO A 52 -9.83 -5.94 -1.84
C PRO A 52 -11.15 -5.22 -2.18
N SER A 53 -11.99 -5.02 -1.18
CA SER A 53 -13.13 -4.12 -1.32
C SER A 53 -12.64 -2.67 -1.46
N ASN A 54 -13.53 -1.76 -1.82
CA ASN A 54 -13.26 -0.33 -1.80
C ASN A 54 -13.17 0.25 -0.37
N PHE A 55 -13.47 -0.55 0.64
CA PHE A 55 -13.29 -0.22 2.05
C PHE A 55 -12.16 -1.09 2.63
N TRP A 56 -11.10 -0.44 3.13
CA TRP A 56 -9.92 -1.10 3.68
C TRP A 56 -9.98 -1.10 5.21
N ASP A 57 -10.57 -2.14 5.78
CA ASP A 57 -10.71 -2.35 7.21
C ASP A 57 -9.45 -2.92 7.88
N ASP A 58 -8.47 -3.33 7.09
CA ASP A 58 -7.19 -3.86 7.55
C ASP A 58 -6.12 -2.77 7.79
N ILE A 59 -6.46 -1.50 7.58
CA ILE A 59 -5.58 -0.35 7.81
C ILE A 59 -5.93 0.31 9.13
N THR A 60 -4.94 0.38 10.01
CA THR A 60 -5.06 1.07 11.30
C THR A 60 -4.21 2.34 11.33
N ILE A 61 -4.61 3.31 12.13
CA ILE A 61 -3.78 4.48 12.45
C ILE A 61 -2.62 3.98 13.32
N PRO A 62 -1.37 4.47 13.10
CA PRO A 62 -0.25 4.12 13.96
C PRO A 62 -0.51 4.50 15.41
N PHE A 63 -0.50 3.51 16.31
CA PHE A 63 -0.61 3.75 17.75
C PHE A 63 0.75 4.14 18.34
N TRP A 64 0.73 4.83 19.47
CA TRP A 64 1.93 5.26 20.20
C TRP A 64 2.91 4.12 20.51
N SER A 65 2.44 2.88 20.64
CA SER A 65 3.28 1.70 20.90
C SER A 65 3.88 1.06 19.63
N MET A 66 3.51 1.52 18.44
CA MET A 66 4.06 0.98 17.19
C MET A 66 5.39 1.64 16.85
N ALA A 67 6.35 0.85 16.34
CA ALA A 67 7.68 1.33 15.96
C ALA A 67 7.66 2.39 14.86
N GLU A 68 6.62 2.42 14.03
CA GLU A 68 6.43 3.42 12.97
C GLU A 68 5.86 4.76 13.48
N ASN A 69 5.37 4.81 14.73
CA ASN A 69 4.74 6.01 15.27
C ASN A 69 5.76 7.15 15.44
N THR A 70 5.35 8.34 15.05
CA THR A 70 6.10 9.59 15.24
C THR A 70 5.23 10.64 15.91
N ALA A 71 5.83 11.76 16.29
CA ALA A 71 5.10 12.89 16.88
C ALA A 71 4.20 13.66 15.89
N HIS A 72 4.15 13.25 14.62
CA HIS A 72 3.34 13.93 13.61
C HIS A 72 1.85 13.62 13.80
N PRO A 73 0.97 14.62 13.96
CA PRO A 73 -0.41 14.43 14.38
C PRO A 73 -1.30 13.71 13.33
N THR A 74 -0.90 13.77 12.07
CA THR A 74 -1.67 13.18 10.95
C THR A 74 -0.87 12.12 10.19
N GLN A 75 0.04 11.41 10.88
CA GLN A 75 0.85 10.38 10.26
C GLN A 75 -0.03 9.29 9.63
N LYS A 76 0.31 8.92 8.39
CA LYS A 76 -0.30 7.77 7.71
C LYS A 76 0.47 6.49 8.02
N SER A 77 -0.24 5.35 8.06
CA SER A 77 0.41 4.07 8.31
C SER A 77 1.27 3.63 7.13
N GLU A 78 2.40 2.98 7.41
CA GLU A 78 3.26 2.39 6.37
C GLU A 78 2.48 1.39 5.50
N LYS A 79 1.56 0.62 6.10
CA LYS A 79 0.74 -0.36 5.39
C LYS A 79 -0.16 0.28 4.33
N LEU A 80 -0.77 1.44 4.64
CA LEU A 80 -1.58 2.20 3.70
C LEU A 80 -0.74 2.66 2.51
N ILE A 81 0.37 3.33 2.80
CA ILE A 81 1.26 3.86 1.77
C ILE A 81 1.84 2.73 0.91
N ALA A 82 2.22 1.60 1.52
CA ALA A 82 2.71 0.43 0.79
C ALA A 82 1.67 -0.13 -0.19
N LYS A 83 0.40 -0.25 0.22
CA LYS A 83 -0.69 -0.68 -0.67
C LYS A 83 -0.82 0.24 -1.89
N ILE A 84 -0.84 1.55 -1.67
CA ILE A 84 -0.94 2.55 -2.73
C ILE A 84 0.25 2.42 -3.69
N MET A 85 1.48 2.38 -3.16
CA MET A 85 2.69 2.27 -3.99
C MET A 85 2.76 0.98 -4.79
N LEU A 86 2.42 -0.15 -4.17
CA LEU A 86 2.45 -1.45 -4.85
C LEU A 86 1.43 -1.52 -5.99
N ALA A 87 0.26 -0.91 -5.81
CA ALA A 87 -0.77 -0.85 -6.84
C ALA A 87 -0.38 0.06 -8.02
N SER A 88 0.26 1.20 -7.75
CA SER A 88 0.41 2.30 -8.72
C SER A 88 1.83 2.48 -9.28
N SER A 89 2.81 1.73 -8.79
CA SER A 89 4.21 1.88 -9.19
C SER A 89 4.99 0.58 -9.24
N SER A 90 6.16 0.60 -9.89
CA SER A 90 7.13 -0.49 -9.95
C SER A 90 8.43 -0.12 -9.25
N LYS A 91 9.29 -1.14 -9.01
CA LYS A 91 10.66 -0.92 -8.52
C LYS A 91 11.40 0.02 -9.48
N GLY A 92 12.10 1.00 -8.93
CA GLY A 92 12.84 2.01 -9.69
C GLY A 92 12.02 3.23 -10.12
N ASP A 93 10.69 3.20 -9.98
CA ASP A 93 9.86 4.38 -10.25
C ASP A 93 10.09 5.46 -9.19
N VAL A 94 9.74 6.71 -9.53
CA VAL A 94 9.82 7.87 -8.63
C VAL A 94 8.45 8.13 -8.02
N VAL A 95 8.42 8.20 -6.71
CA VAL A 95 7.24 8.59 -5.92
C VAL A 95 7.41 10.05 -5.48
N PHE A 96 6.43 10.89 -5.73
CA PHE A 96 6.42 12.28 -5.31
C PHE A 96 5.35 12.53 -4.27
N ASP A 97 5.77 13.11 -3.13
CA ASP A 97 4.88 13.51 -2.04
C ASP A 97 5.12 14.97 -1.68
N PRO A 98 4.22 15.89 -2.09
CA PRO A 98 4.36 17.31 -1.80
C PRO A 98 4.03 17.68 -0.34
N PHE A 99 3.53 16.73 0.47
CA PHE A 99 3.15 16.92 1.87
C PHE A 99 3.76 15.82 2.74
N LEU A 100 5.08 15.66 2.69
CA LEU A 100 5.81 14.51 3.21
C LEU A 100 5.59 14.25 4.72
N GLY A 101 5.36 15.29 5.50
CA GLY A 101 5.10 15.21 6.94
C GLY A 101 6.16 14.42 7.70
N SER A 102 5.76 13.36 8.37
CA SER A 102 6.66 12.47 9.11
C SER A 102 7.64 11.67 8.24
N GLY A 103 7.47 11.68 6.91
CA GLY A 103 8.31 10.93 5.99
C GLY A 103 7.88 9.48 5.73
N THR A 104 6.69 9.07 6.10
CA THR A 104 6.20 7.70 5.87
C THR A 104 6.33 7.28 4.41
N THR A 105 5.98 8.17 3.48
CA THR A 105 6.10 7.92 2.04
C THR A 105 7.53 7.61 1.63
N SER A 106 8.51 8.35 2.14
CA SER A 106 9.93 8.13 1.82
C SER A 106 10.47 6.82 2.38
N VAL A 107 10.08 6.48 3.61
CA VAL A 107 10.45 5.20 4.25
C VAL A 107 9.90 4.02 3.45
N VAL A 108 8.62 4.05 3.08
CA VAL A 108 7.99 2.99 2.31
C VAL A 108 8.56 2.89 0.90
N ALA A 109 8.79 4.01 0.22
CA ALA A 109 9.42 4.03 -1.10
C ALA A 109 10.78 3.33 -1.06
N LYS A 110 11.61 3.65 -0.07
CA LYS A 110 12.92 3.00 0.14
C LYS A 110 12.78 1.49 0.40
N LYS A 111 11.89 1.08 1.30
CA LYS A 111 11.62 -0.34 1.60
C LYS A 111 11.19 -1.13 0.37
N LEU A 112 10.46 -0.49 -0.53
CA LEU A 112 9.94 -1.10 -1.75
C LEU A 112 10.84 -0.89 -2.99
N ASN A 113 12.04 -0.35 -2.83
CA ASN A 113 12.99 -0.05 -3.91
C ASN A 113 12.43 0.93 -4.96
N ARG A 114 11.79 2.00 -4.51
CA ARG A 114 11.40 3.15 -5.31
C ARG A 114 12.27 4.34 -4.93
N HIS A 115 12.49 5.24 -5.89
CA HIS A 115 13.02 6.56 -5.60
C HIS A 115 11.91 7.44 -5.05
N TYR A 116 12.26 8.48 -4.31
CA TYR A 116 11.26 9.42 -3.81
C TYR A 116 11.73 10.86 -3.88
N ILE A 117 10.76 11.75 -4.05
CA ILE A 117 10.90 13.19 -3.90
C ILE A 117 9.81 13.62 -2.93
N GLY A 118 10.18 14.31 -1.86
CA GLY A 118 9.23 14.78 -0.86
C GLY A 118 9.47 16.25 -0.54
N ILE A 119 8.40 16.96 -0.23
CA ILE A 119 8.44 18.34 0.24
C ILE A 119 7.73 18.40 1.59
N GLU A 120 8.34 19.10 2.54
CA GLU A 120 7.75 19.40 3.84
C GLU A 120 8.05 20.86 4.18
N ILE A 121 7.03 21.60 4.59
CA ILE A 121 7.16 23.02 4.94
C ILE A 121 7.62 23.20 6.39
N GLU A 122 7.27 22.27 7.27
CA GLU A 122 7.60 22.32 8.68
C GLU A 122 8.97 21.68 8.96
N ALA A 123 9.98 22.49 9.18
CA ALA A 123 11.36 22.04 9.39
C ALA A 123 11.55 21.12 10.63
N GLN A 124 10.62 21.13 11.56
CA GLN A 124 10.64 20.27 12.75
C GLN A 124 10.38 18.80 12.45
N TYR A 125 9.82 18.46 11.28
CA TYR A 125 9.61 17.08 10.90
C TYR A 125 10.82 16.50 10.15
N PRO A 126 11.27 15.27 10.49
CA PRO A 126 12.50 14.68 9.92
C PRO A 126 12.46 14.46 8.41
N GLY A 127 11.27 14.56 7.81
CA GLY A 127 11.06 14.43 6.36
C GLY A 127 11.51 15.62 5.53
N ALA A 128 11.82 16.77 6.17
CA ALA A 128 12.25 17.99 5.50
C ALA A 128 13.56 17.75 4.72
N VAL A 129 13.43 17.67 3.41
CA VAL A 129 14.49 17.71 2.39
C VAL A 129 15.76 16.88 2.68
N LYS A 130 15.74 15.61 2.35
CA LYS A 130 16.96 14.88 1.98
C LYS A 130 16.80 14.34 0.56
N ARG A 131 17.39 15.04 -0.43
CA ARG A 131 17.70 14.42 -1.70
C ARG A 131 18.72 13.31 -1.43
N GLN A 132 18.36 12.07 -1.66
CA GLN A 132 19.34 11.00 -1.79
C GLN A 132 19.42 10.61 -3.26
N HIS A 133 20.57 10.81 -3.83
CA HIS A 133 20.98 10.32 -5.14
C HIS A 133 21.20 8.82 -5.09
#